data_8e67ea41ede575a3bf463ebbce4e1850
#
_entry.id   8e67ea41ede575a3bf463ebbce4e1850
#
_cell.length_a   1.000
_cell.length_b   1.000
_cell.length_c   1.000
_cell.angle_alpha   90.00
_cell.angle_beta   90.00
_cell.angle_gamma   90.00
#
_symmetry.space_group_name_H-M   'P 1'
#
loop_
_entity.id
_entity.type
_entity.pdbx_description
1 polymer ?
#
loop_
_entity_poly.entity_id
_entity_poly.type
_entity_poly.pdbx_seq_one_letter_code
_entity_poly.pdbx_strand_id
1 'polypeptide(L)'
;MEHQFTVPAIKQAYSDDFTRFGRPGVVGYWFEMDHPYEGHRNFADTNDIYLNTYNWRRILRPNTTVIDIGGHSGDTAVPMGAMTGGTVLTVECNPVVRPWLEFACQMNRHLAKYIVAHEAVTTEDNVMVTFSDHGNQMCNGGLVDHSWGIGAGNNSIQVPGVTLETLCRRYLTSEEINRIDLIKIDTEGHDCLILDSSREFIDSLRPTIIIEWFSSFDNAQAEAMFEIIASLDYVALYPKNFKFADATEPSEDLLLIHRSKLDDFLR
;
A
#
# COMPACT_ATOMS: atom_id res chain seq x y z
N MET A 1 -9.42 21.94 -17.92
CA MET A 1 -8.18 21.85 -18.70
C MET A 1 -7.62 20.47 -18.37
N GLU A 2 -7.66 19.54 -19.32
CA GLU A 2 -6.98 18.26 -19.17
C GLU A 2 -5.48 18.54 -19.12
N HIS A 3 -4.87 18.38 -17.96
CA HIS A 3 -3.44 18.35 -17.87
C HIS A 3 -2.99 17.06 -18.56
N GLN A 4 -2.46 17.15 -19.77
CA GLN A 4 -1.72 16.06 -20.38
C GLN A 4 -0.44 15.86 -19.57
N PHE A 5 -0.47 14.89 -18.67
CA PHE A 5 0.73 14.44 -17.97
C PHE A 5 1.60 13.70 -18.98
N THR A 6 2.73 14.30 -19.31
CA THR A 6 3.76 13.63 -20.12
C THR A 6 4.54 12.73 -19.15
N VAL A 7 4.49 11.42 -19.38
CA VAL A 7 5.37 10.48 -18.66
C VAL A 7 6.80 10.93 -18.91
N PRO A 8 7.59 11.31 -17.88
CA PRO A 8 8.96 11.75 -18.09
C PRO A 8 9.77 10.66 -18.79
N ALA A 9 10.79 11.05 -19.56
CA ALA A 9 11.62 10.10 -20.25
C ALA A 9 12.34 9.20 -19.23
N ILE A 10 12.26 7.89 -19.43
CA ILE A 10 13.03 6.91 -18.63
C ILE A 10 14.51 7.20 -18.89
N LYS A 11 15.23 7.59 -17.83
CA LYS A 11 16.67 7.88 -17.96
C LYS A 11 17.53 6.65 -17.83
N GLN A 12 17.09 5.67 -17.06
CA GLN A 12 17.80 4.40 -16.93
C GLN A 12 16.83 3.27 -16.55
N ALA A 13 16.83 2.20 -17.34
CA ALA A 13 16.23 0.93 -16.98
C ALA A 13 17.34 -0.01 -16.51
N TYR A 14 17.12 -0.73 -15.42
CA TYR A 14 18.01 -1.81 -14.99
C TYR A 14 17.20 -3.04 -14.66
N SER A 15 17.83 -4.20 -14.87
CA SER A 15 17.32 -5.48 -14.43
C SER A 15 18.16 -5.93 -13.25
N ASP A 16 17.56 -6.10 -12.08
CA ASP A 16 18.22 -6.72 -10.96
C ASP A 16 17.82 -8.18 -10.86
N ASP A 17 18.82 -9.03 -10.66
CA ASP A 17 18.60 -10.44 -10.41
C ASP A 17 18.33 -10.62 -8.91
N PHE A 18 17.06 -10.51 -8.50
CA PHE A 18 16.61 -10.79 -7.14
C PHE A 18 16.68 -12.30 -6.82
N THR A 19 17.78 -12.97 -7.24
CA THR A 19 18.03 -14.39 -6.96
C THR A 19 17.97 -14.71 -5.47
N ARG A 20 18.31 -13.77 -4.60
CA ARG A 20 18.15 -13.88 -3.14
C ARG A 20 16.70 -14.15 -2.72
N PHE A 21 15.72 -13.78 -3.53
CA PHE A 21 14.31 -14.07 -3.31
C PHE A 21 13.80 -15.23 -4.17
N GLY A 22 14.67 -15.84 -4.99
CA GLY A 22 14.32 -16.97 -5.85
C GLY A 22 13.52 -16.59 -7.09
N ARG A 23 13.47 -15.29 -7.46
CA ARG A 23 12.78 -14.81 -8.65
C ARG A 23 13.64 -13.81 -9.42
N PRO A 24 14.30 -14.25 -10.51
CA PRO A 24 15.05 -13.35 -11.38
C PRO A 24 14.13 -12.43 -12.17
N GLY A 25 14.59 -11.25 -12.48
CA GLY A 25 14.02 -10.42 -13.53
C GLY A 25 13.03 -9.33 -13.09
N VAL A 26 13.09 -8.85 -11.85
CA VAL A 26 12.44 -7.58 -11.52
C VAL A 26 13.09 -6.47 -12.32
N VAL A 27 12.29 -5.67 -13.00
CA VAL A 27 12.76 -4.53 -13.78
C VAL A 27 12.48 -3.26 -13.01
N GLY A 28 13.51 -2.56 -12.60
CA GLY A 28 13.44 -1.27 -11.96
C GLY A 28 13.74 -0.12 -12.91
N TYR A 29 13.27 1.05 -12.59
CA TYR A 29 13.44 2.25 -13.39
C TYR A 29 13.85 3.43 -12.54
N TRP A 30 14.72 4.26 -13.10
CA TRP A 30 15.05 5.55 -12.58
C TRP A 30 14.26 6.62 -13.33
N PHE A 31 13.54 7.44 -12.58
CA PHE A 31 12.92 8.64 -13.13
C PHE A 31 13.66 9.86 -12.57
N GLU A 32 13.98 10.83 -13.39
CA GLU A 32 14.07 12.18 -12.90
C GLU A 32 12.66 12.76 -13.02
N MET A 33 11.98 12.87 -11.93
CA MET A 33 10.88 13.82 -11.85
C MET A 33 11.54 15.20 -11.76
N ASP A 34 11.12 16.15 -12.60
CA ASP A 34 11.41 17.58 -12.42
C ASP A 34 10.72 18.06 -11.13
N HIS A 35 11.14 17.51 -10.00
CA HIS A 35 10.46 17.71 -8.75
C HIS A 35 11.49 18.13 -7.69
N PRO A 36 11.15 19.16 -6.87
CA PRO A 36 12.04 19.63 -5.79
C PRO A 36 12.24 18.60 -4.67
N TYR A 37 11.48 17.51 -4.62
CA TYR A 37 11.56 16.50 -3.58
C TYR A 37 12.62 15.44 -3.95
N GLU A 38 13.77 15.50 -3.32
CA GLU A 38 14.92 14.62 -3.62
C GLU A 38 14.64 13.14 -3.34
N GLY A 39 13.72 12.82 -2.41
CA GLY A 39 13.39 11.45 -2.01
C GLY A 39 12.72 10.60 -3.10
N HIS A 40 12.07 11.22 -4.10
CA HIS A 40 11.40 10.50 -5.18
C HIS A 40 12.25 10.29 -6.44
N ARG A 41 13.55 10.59 -6.37
CA ARG A 41 14.46 10.47 -7.53
C ARG A 41 14.87 9.04 -7.85
N ASN A 42 14.70 8.09 -6.93
CA ASN A 42 15.34 6.78 -7.01
C ASN A 42 14.41 5.62 -6.67
N PHE A 43 13.52 5.25 -7.59
CA PHE A 43 12.64 4.09 -7.44
C PHE A 43 13.39 2.78 -7.18
N ALA A 44 14.56 2.65 -7.74
CA ALA A 44 15.38 1.48 -7.58
C ALA A 44 15.83 1.25 -6.14
N ASP A 45 16.25 2.31 -5.48
CA ASP A 45 16.70 2.22 -4.09
C ASP A 45 15.51 1.96 -3.15
N THR A 46 14.34 2.50 -3.47
CA THR A 46 13.12 2.28 -2.70
C THR A 46 12.68 0.81 -2.79
N ASN A 47 12.68 0.22 -3.98
CA ASN A 47 12.43 -1.22 -4.15
C ASN A 47 13.40 -2.09 -3.34
N ASP A 48 14.69 -1.72 -3.27
CA ASP A 48 15.67 -2.45 -2.48
C ASP A 48 15.43 -2.27 -0.97
N ILE A 49 15.00 -1.10 -0.53
CA ILE A 49 14.64 -0.81 0.87
C ILE A 49 13.46 -1.69 1.29
N TYR A 50 12.35 -1.68 0.54
CA TYR A 50 11.18 -2.49 0.87
C TYR A 50 11.47 -3.99 0.79
N LEU A 51 12.21 -4.45 -0.20
CA LEU A 51 12.62 -5.85 -0.31
C LEU A 51 13.48 -6.32 0.86
N ASN A 52 14.27 -5.43 1.47
CA ASN A 52 15.15 -5.75 2.58
C ASN A 52 14.54 -5.48 3.95
N THR A 53 13.57 -4.57 4.03
CA THR A 53 12.95 -4.16 5.30
C THR A 53 12.05 -5.25 5.86
N TYR A 54 11.35 -5.99 4.97
CA TYR A 54 10.41 -7.02 5.38
C TYR A 54 10.96 -8.42 5.11
N ASN A 55 10.73 -9.34 6.02
CA ASN A 55 10.92 -10.76 5.76
C ASN A 55 9.73 -11.32 4.98
N TRP A 56 9.63 -10.96 3.70
CA TRP A 56 8.53 -11.30 2.81
C TRP A 56 8.21 -12.80 2.77
N ARG A 57 9.22 -13.67 2.85
CA ARG A 57 9.03 -15.13 2.86
C ARG A 57 8.22 -15.61 4.06
N ARG A 58 8.24 -14.84 5.14
CA ARG A 58 7.47 -15.14 6.33
C ARG A 58 6.08 -14.47 6.28
N ILE A 59 6.00 -13.33 5.64
CA ILE A 59 4.80 -12.49 5.59
C ILE A 59 3.85 -12.96 4.49
N LEU A 60 4.39 -13.36 3.32
CA LEU A 60 3.63 -13.58 2.10
C LEU A 60 3.85 -14.98 1.53
N ARG A 61 2.76 -15.71 1.28
CA ARG A 61 2.80 -17.03 0.69
C ARG A 61 2.80 -16.98 -0.85
N PRO A 62 3.44 -17.96 -1.52
CA PRO A 62 3.41 -18.05 -2.98
C PRO A 62 1.98 -18.28 -3.54
N ASN A 63 1.74 -17.74 -4.73
CA ASN A 63 0.49 -17.89 -5.49
C ASN A 63 -0.77 -17.39 -4.75
N THR A 64 -0.63 -16.40 -3.90
CA THR A 64 -1.73 -15.75 -3.19
C THR A 64 -2.11 -14.42 -3.83
N THR A 65 -3.19 -13.82 -3.37
CA THR A 65 -3.62 -12.48 -3.76
C THR A 65 -3.13 -11.47 -2.72
N VAL A 66 -2.63 -10.35 -3.20
CA VAL A 66 -2.20 -9.20 -2.41
C VAL A 66 -3.04 -8.00 -2.77
N ILE A 67 -3.46 -7.24 -1.78
CA ILE A 67 -4.08 -5.92 -1.95
C ILE A 67 -3.07 -4.87 -1.46
N ASP A 68 -2.80 -3.88 -2.29
CA ASP A 68 -1.85 -2.81 -2.03
C ASP A 68 -2.56 -1.46 -2.17
N ILE A 69 -2.96 -0.87 -1.07
CA ILE A 69 -3.70 0.39 -1.02
C ILE A 69 -2.70 1.53 -0.78
N GLY A 70 -2.65 2.49 -1.70
CA GLY A 70 -1.60 3.49 -1.76
C GLY A 70 -0.36 2.96 -2.48
N GLY A 71 -0.57 2.40 -3.69
CA GLY A 71 0.49 1.76 -4.47
C GLY A 71 1.53 2.72 -5.03
N HIS A 72 1.26 4.03 -4.94
CA HIS A 72 2.12 5.14 -5.36
C HIS A 72 2.73 4.86 -6.74
N SER A 73 3.97 4.53 -6.79
CA SER A 73 4.76 4.31 -8.01
C SER A 73 5.08 2.83 -8.29
N GLY A 74 4.56 1.93 -7.45
CA GLY A 74 4.78 0.50 -7.57
C GLY A 74 5.98 -0.05 -6.81
N ASP A 75 6.57 0.74 -5.93
CA ASP A 75 7.70 0.37 -5.08
C ASP A 75 7.36 -0.73 -4.08
N THR A 76 6.08 -0.90 -3.73
CA THR A 76 5.57 -2.04 -2.95
C THR A 76 4.89 -3.09 -3.80
N ALA A 77 4.05 -2.68 -4.77
CA ALA A 77 3.32 -3.61 -5.64
C ALA A 77 4.24 -4.58 -6.39
N VAL A 78 5.34 -4.07 -6.97
CA VAL A 78 6.26 -4.89 -7.77
C VAL A 78 7.00 -5.93 -6.92
N PRO A 79 7.63 -5.58 -5.77
CA PRO A 79 8.21 -6.57 -4.86
C PRO A 79 7.22 -7.63 -4.38
N MET A 80 6.03 -7.20 -3.94
CA MET A 80 4.99 -8.14 -3.50
C MET A 80 4.58 -9.10 -4.62
N GLY A 81 4.44 -8.58 -5.84
CA GLY A 81 4.16 -9.41 -7.01
C GLY A 81 5.28 -10.42 -7.30
N ALA A 82 6.54 -10.00 -7.23
CA ALA A 82 7.69 -10.88 -7.39
C ALA A 82 7.72 -11.98 -6.32
N MET A 83 7.29 -11.68 -5.11
CA MET A 83 7.27 -12.64 -4.00
C MET A 83 6.11 -13.62 -4.09
N THR A 84 4.88 -13.13 -4.35
CA THR A 84 3.72 -14.03 -4.45
C THR A 84 3.69 -14.80 -5.76
N GLY A 85 4.01 -14.18 -6.90
CA GLY A 85 3.76 -14.73 -8.23
C GLY A 85 2.28 -15.01 -8.54
N GLY A 86 1.39 -14.50 -7.71
CA GLY A 86 -0.06 -14.60 -7.84
C GLY A 86 -0.70 -13.34 -8.44
N THR A 87 -1.71 -12.79 -7.77
CA THR A 87 -2.39 -11.57 -8.17
C THR A 87 -2.07 -10.43 -7.20
N VAL A 88 -1.77 -9.25 -7.72
CA VAL A 88 -1.64 -8.01 -6.96
C VAL A 88 -2.69 -7.02 -7.47
N LEU A 89 -3.63 -6.66 -6.61
CA LEU A 89 -4.52 -5.52 -6.84
C LEU A 89 -3.91 -4.32 -6.11
N THR A 90 -3.36 -3.39 -6.87
CA THR A 90 -2.76 -2.16 -6.34
C THR A 90 -3.62 -0.95 -6.68
N VAL A 91 -3.73 -0.03 -5.75
CA VAL A 91 -4.69 1.08 -5.80
C VAL A 91 -3.95 2.39 -5.65
N GLU A 92 -4.11 3.29 -6.63
CA GLU A 92 -3.55 4.62 -6.58
C GLU A 92 -4.53 5.64 -7.20
N CYS A 93 -5.09 6.48 -6.36
CA CYS A 93 -6.07 7.46 -6.78
C CYS A 93 -5.43 8.76 -7.31
N ASN A 94 -4.18 9.03 -6.98
CA ASN A 94 -3.46 10.21 -7.42
C ASN A 94 -3.08 10.11 -8.92
N PRO A 95 -3.67 10.94 -9.80
CA PRO A 95 -3.43 10.84 -11.24
C PRO A 95 -2.02 11.29 -11.65
N VAL A 96 -1.26 11.93 -10.75
CA VAL A 96 0.11 12.37 -11.04
C VAL A 96 1.09 11.21 -10.93
N VAL A 97 0.98 10.38 -9.90
CA VAL A 97 1.91 9.25 -9.68
C VAL A 97 1.43 7.94 -10.30
N ARG A 98 0.12 7.74 -10.44
CA ARG A 98 -0.46 6.52 -11.00
C ARG A 98 0.14 6.05 -12.33
N PRO A 99 0.48 6.91 -13.32
CA PRO A 99 1.11 6.46 -14.55
C PRO A 99 2.43 5.71 -14.33
N TRP A 100 3.14 6.01 -13.24
CA TRP A 100 4.36 5.31 -12.84
C TRP A 100 4.07 3.92 -12.31
N LEU A 101 3.03 3.78 -11.48
CA LEU A 101 2.54 2.50 -11.00
C LEU A 101 2.14 1.59 -12.16
N GLU A 102 1.32 2.11 -13.10
CA GLU A 102 0.88 1.38 -14.28
C GLU A 102 2.09 0.90 -15.11
N PHE A 103 3.07 1.78 -15.30
CA PHE A 103 4.27 1.46 -16.03
C PHE A 103 5.13 0.40 -15.31
N ALA A 104 5.37 0.56 -14.01
CA ALA A 104 6.11 -0.40 -13.20
C ALA A 104 5.46 -1.79 -13.22
N CYS A 105 4.13 -1.86 -13.05
CA CYS A 105 3.37 -3.09 -13.15
C CYS A 105 3.44 -3.72 -14.53
N GLN A 106 3.28 -2.93 -15.60
CA GLN A 106 3.37 -3.40 -16.98
C GLN A 106 4.72 -4.01 -17.32
N MET A 107 5.80 -3.41 -16.86
CA MET A 107 7.15 -3.92 -17.11
C MET A 107 7.45 -5.20 -16.34
N ASN A 108 6.80 -5.39 -15.21
CA ASN A 108 6.96 -6.55 -14.34
C ASN A 108 5.83 -7.61 -14.48
N ARG A 109 4.97 -7.49 -15.50
CA ARG A 109 3.83 -8.41 -15.75
C ARG A 109 4.19 -9.89 -15.87
N HIS A 110 5.45 -10.21 -16.09
CA HIS A 110 5.96 -11.57 -16.14
C HIS A 110 6.14 -12.22 -14.76
N LEU A 111 6.10 -11.41 -13.68
CA LEU A 111 6.29 -11.86 -12.31
C LEU A 111 4.97 -12.24 -11.63
N ALA A 112 3.91 -11.47 -11.90
CA ALA A 112 2.59 -11.63 -11.30
C ALA A 112 1.50 -11.05 -12.21
N LYS A 113 0.23 -11.32 -11.88
CA LYS A 113 -0.91 -10.61 -12.44
C LYS A 113 -1.10 -9.31 -11.65
N TYR A 114 -0.77 -8.17 -12.26
CA TYR A 114 -1.04 -6.85 -11.66
C TYR A 114 -2.35 -6.28 -12.19
N ILE A 115 -3.15 -5.74 -11.29
CA ILE A 115 -4.38 -4.99 -11.59
C ILE A 115 -4.21 -3.64 -10.89
N VAL A 116 -4.30 -2.54 -11.65
CA VAL A 116 -4.19 -1.19 -11.11
C VAL A 116 -5.59 -0.59 -11.06
N ALA A 117 -6.04 -0.22 -9.86
CA ALA A 117 -7.29 0.48 -9.62
C ALA A 117 -7.03 1.98 -9.36
N HIS A 118 -8.02 2.80 -9.74
CA HIS A 118 -7.87 4.25 -9.79
C HIS A 118 -8.74 4.99 -8.75
N GLU A 119 -9.56 4.24 -8.03
CA GLU A 119 -10.40 4.78 -6.97
C GLU A 119 -9.60 4.99 -5.69
N ALA A 120 -10.05 5.89 -4.83
CA ALA A 120 -9.62 5.92 -3.44
C ALA A 120 -10.36 4.84 -2.66
N VAL A 121 -9.66 4.12 -1.78
CA VAL A 121 -10.34 3.27 -0.79
C VAL A 121 -10.79 4.15 0.37
N THR A 122 -12.08 4.07 0.71
CA THR A 122 -12.71 4.89 1.73
C THR A 122 -13.81 4.13 2.47
N THR A 123 -14.53 4.78 3.34
CA THR A 123 -15.54 4.17 4.22
C THR A 123 -16.89 3.92 3.53
N GLU A 124 -17.14 4.57 2.39
CA GLU A 124 -18.42 4.54 1.67
C GLU A 124 -18.24 4.30 0.18
N ASP A 125 -19.24 3.68 -0.45
CA ASP A 125 -19.26 3.42 -1.88
C ASP A 125 -19.86 4.59 -2.67
N ASN A 126 -19.35 4.76 -3.91
CA ASN A 126 -19.88 5.71 -4.88
C ASN A 126 -19.88 7.17 -4.41
N VAL A 127 -18.91 7.54 -3.62
CA VAL A 127 -18.68 8.91 -3.15
C VAL A 127 -17.58 9.58 -3.97
N MET A 128 -17.58 10.90 -3.97
CA MET A 128 -16.42 11.69 -4.40
C MET A 128 -15.71 12.20 -3.17
N VAL A 129 -14.43 11.93 -3.06
CA VAL A 129 -13.59 12.34 -1.93
C VAL A 129 -12.51 13.31 -2.39
N THR A 130 -12.04 14.13 -1.48
CA THR A 130 -10.98 15.10 -1.77
C THR A 130 -9.63 14.45 -1.47
N PHE A 131 -8.84 14.23 -2.51
CA PHE A 131 -7.41 13.94 -2.37
C PHE A 131 -6.63 15.26 -2.39
N SER A 132 -5.67 15.41 -1.49
CA SER A 132 -4.87 16.62 -1.40
C SER A 132 -3.39 16.28 -1.21
N ASP A 133 -2.52 17.10 -1.79
CA ASP A 133 -1.09 16.95 -1.62
C ASP A 133 -0.61 17.40 -0.23
N HIS A 134 0.56 16.91 0.16
CA HIS A 134 1.24 17.35 1.39
C HIS A 134 2.18 18.56 1.13
N GLY A 135 1.84 19.41 0.16
CA GLY A 135 2.64 20.58 -0.22
C GLY A 135 3.82 20.26 -1.13
N ASN A 136 3.79 19.13 -1.82
CA ASN A 136 4.86 18.60 -2.67
C ASN A 136 4.44 18.48 -4.16
N GLN A 137 3.54 19.32 -4.62
CA GLN A 137 3.09 19.41 -6.01
C GLN A 137 2.45 18.09 -6.52
N MET A 138 1.63 17.46 -5.70
CA MET A 138 0.93 16.20 -6.00
C MET A 138 1.83 14.97 -6.11
N CYS A 139 3.06 15.01 -5.64
CA CYS A 139 3.90 13.81 -5.62
C CYS A 139 3.50 12.82 -4.55
N ASN A 140 3.04 13.30 -3.42
CA ASN A 140 2.49 12.51 -2.33
C ASN A 140 1.31 13.25 -1.71
N GLY A 141 0.41 12.53 -1.09
CA GLY A 141 -0.77 13.11 -0.45
C GLY A 141 -1.74 12.05 0.00
N GLY A 142 -2.78 12.49 0.71
CA GLY A 142 -3.81 11.64 1.28
C GLY A 142 -5.22 12.19 1.08
N LEU A 143 -6.20 11.47 1.58
CA LEU A 143 -7.57 11.94 1.63
C LEU A 143 -7.73 12.99 2.74
N VAL A 144 -8.43 14.08 2.42
CA VAL A 144 -8.76 15.07 3.43
C VAL A 144 -9.80 14.50 4.39
N ASP A 145 -9.41 14.38 5.66
CA ASP A 145 -10.30 13.94 6.72
C ASP A 145 -10.08 14.75 7.99
N HIS A 146 -11.00 15.67 8.26
CA HIS A 146 -10.91 16.53 9.43
C HIS A 146 -11.16 15.81 10.76
N SER A 147 -11.78 14.63 10.76
CA SER A 147 -11.98 13.82 11.97
C SER A 147 -10.67 13.23 12.49
N TRP A 148 -9.70 13.01 11.61
CA TRP A 148 -8.35 12.55 11.92
C TRP A 148 -7.30 13.67 11.80
N GLY A 149 -7.73 14.93 11.71
CA GLY A 149 -6.82 16.08 11.66
C GLY A 149 -6.11 16.28 10.32
N ILE A 150 -6.54 15.58 9.26
CA ILE A 150 -5.94 15.65 7.93
C ILE A 150 -6.63 16.77 7.14
N GLY A 151 -5.93 17.88 7.01
CA GLY A 151 -6.39 19.05 6.28
C GLY A 151 -6.02 19.02 4.80
N ALA A 152 -6.64 19.92 4.01
CA ALA A 152 -6.26 20.12 2.62
C ALA A 152 -4.90 20.81 2.52
N GLY A 153 -4.04 20.31 1.62
CA GLY A 153 -2.81 20.96 1.19
C GLY A 153 -3.05 22.04 0.14
N ASN A 154 -2.01 22.39 -0.59
CA ASN A 154 -2.07 23.48 -1.58
C ASN A 154 -2.82 23.08 -2.86
N ASN A 155 -2.77 21.80 -3.24
CA ASN A 155 -3.46 21.28 -4.42
C ASN A 155 -4.39 20.16 -4.00
N SER A 156 -5.62 20.21 -4.49
CA SER A 156 -6.64 19.22 -4.18
C SER A 156 -7.42 18.85 -5.42
N ILE A 157 -7.80 17.59 -5.51
CA ILE A 157 -8.64 17.07 -6.59
C ILE A 157 -9.76 16.19 -6.02
N GLN A 158 -10.82 16.01 -6.80
CA GLN A 158 -11.89 15.08 -6.48
C GLN A 158 -11.60 13.74 -7.16
N VAL A 159 -11.64 12.66 -6.37
CA VAL A 159 -11.44 11.30 -6.87
C VAL A 159 -12.61 10.41 -6.45
N PRO A 160 -12.98 9.39 -7.26
CA PRO A 160 -14.01 8.45 -6.86
C PRO A 160 -13.55 7.59 -5.70
N GLY A 161 -14.44 7.40 -4.71
CA GLY A 161 -14.21 6.56 -3.54
C GLY A 161 -15.08 5.32 -3.53
N VAL A 162 -14.51 4.22 -3.04
CA VAL A 162 -15.18 2.92 -2.86
C VAL A 162 -14.69 2.24 -1.58
N THR A 163 -15.51 1.35 -1.03
CA THR A 163 -15.09 0.49 0.08
C THR A 163 -14.09 -0.58 -0.39
N LEU A 164 -13.27 -1.09 0.52
CA LEU A 164 -12.32 -2.17 0.22
C LEU A 164 -13.01 -3.42 -0.33
N GLU A 165 -14.15 -3.81 0.25
CA GLU A 165 -14.91 -4.97 -0.22
C GLU A 165 -15.43 -4.75 -1.66
N THR A 166 -16.03 -3.60 -1.94
CA THR A 166 -16.54 -3.27 -3.29
C THR A 166 -15.41 -3.23 -4.30
N LEU A 167 -14.26 -2.66 -3.94
CA LEU A 167 -13.07 -2.68 -4.78
C LEU A 167 -12.65 -4.11 -5.13
N CYS A 168 -12.48 -4.95 -4.12
CA CYS A 168 -12.10 -6.35 -4.33
C CYS A 168 -13.10 -7.09 -5.21
N ARG A 169 -14.41 -6.93 -4.97
CA ARG A 169 -15.47 -7.57 -5.79
C ARG A 169 -15.52 -7.06 -7.23
N ARG A 170 -15.08 -5.83 -7.47
CA ARG A 170 -15.04 -5.22 -8.82
C ARG A 170 -13.89 -5.77 -9.67
N TYR A 171 -12.73 -5.97 -9.07
CA TYR A 171 -11.50 -6.25 -9.79
C TYR A 171 -11.01 -7.71 -9.70
N LEU A 172 -11.48 -8.46 -8.72
CA LEU A 172 -11.03 -9.82 -8.44
C LEU A 172 -12.16 -10.84 -8.64
N THR A 173 -11.78 -12.03 -9.04
CA THR A 173 -12.69 -13.19 -8.99
C THR A 173 -12.91 -13.66 -7.55
N SER A 174 -13.99 -14.42 -7.29
CA SER A 174 -14.23 -14.98 -5.96
C SER A 174 -13.09 -15.88 -5.48
N GLU A 175 -12.40 -16.57 -6.39
CA GLU A 175 -11.23 -17.39 -6.06
C GLU A 175 -10.06 -16.51 -5.60
N GLU A 176 -9.79 -15.41 -6.30
CA GLU A 176 -8.73 -14.48 -5.93
C GLU A 176 -9.04 -13.79 -4.60
N ILE A 177 -10.30 -13.44 -4.34
CA ILE A 177 -10.73 -12.88 -3.03
C ILE A 177 -10.45 -13.88 -1.91
N ASN A 178 -10.83 -15.15 -2.06
CA ASN A 178 -10.61 -16.19 -1.07
C ASN A 178 -9.10 -16.51 -0.85
N ARG A 179 -8.24 -16.03 -1.73
CA ARG A 179 -6.78 -16.21 -1.65
C ARG A 179 -6.05 -14.94 -1.20
N ILE A 180 -6.77 -13.92 -0.74
CA ILE A 180 -6.14 -12.72 -0.16
C ILE A 180 -5.36 -13.14 1.08
N ASP A 181 -4.05 -12.94 1.03
CA ASP A 181 -3.09 -13.31 2.07
C ASP A 181 -2.49 -12.09 2.77
N LEU A 182 -2.37 -11.00 2.03
CA LEU A 182 -1.81 -9.74 2.52
C LEU A 182 -2.66 -8.56 2.03
N ILE A 183 -2.91 -7.62 2.93
CA ILE A 183 -3.43 -6.28 2.61
C ILE A 183 -2.42 -5.27 3.15
N LYS A 184 -1.86 -4.42 2.28
CA LYS A 184 -1.10 -3.23 2.67
C LYS A 184 -2.02 -2.03 2.61
N ILE A 185 -2.01 -1.21 3.64
CA ILE A 185 -2.74 0.06 3.74
C ILE A 185 -1.71 1.14 4.07
N ASP A 186 -1.53 2.08 3.14
CA ASP A 186 -0.59 3.17 3.25
C ASP A 186 -1.16 4.34 2.45
N THR A 187 -1.95 5.15 3.12
CA THR A 187 -2.81 6.16 2.51
C THR A 187 -2.57 7.56 3.06
N GLU A 188 -1.45 7.71 3.78
CA GLU A 188 -1.03 9.00 4.32
C GLU A 188 -2.09 9.60 5.27
N GLY A 189 -2.62 8.73 6.17
CA GLY A 189 -3.48 9.10 7.27
C GLY A 189 -4.93 8.61 7.23
N HIS A 190 -5.41 8.01 6.12
CA HIS A 190 -6.77 7.44 6.05
C HIS A 190 -6.82 5.96 6.47
N ASP A 191 -5.70 5.39 6.87
CA ASP A 191 -5.43 3.98 7.12
C ASP A 191 -6.35 3.35 8.16
N CYS A 192 -6.49 4.02 9.31
CA CYS A 192 -7.35 3.55 10.40
C CYS A 192 -8.82 3.50 10.02
N LEU A 193 -9.28 4.45 9.20
CA LEU A 193 -10.68 4.49 8.73
C LEU A 193 -10.97 3.36 7.76
N ILE A 194 -10.03 3.04 6.88
CA ILE A 194 -10.13 1.89 5.97
C ILE A 194 -10.17 0.59 6.78
N LEU A 195 -9.27 0.45 7.76
CA LEU A 195 -9.21 -0.72 8.63
C LEU A 195 -10.53 -0.92 9.39
N ASP A 196 -11.03 0.16 10.01
CA ASP A 196 -12.25 0.13 10.82
C ASP A 196 -13.51 -0.14 10.00
N SER A 197 -13.65 0.50 8.84
CA SER A 197 -14.82 0.32 7.96
C SER A 197 -14.84 -1.04 7.26
N SER A 198 -13.72 -1.74 7.19
CA SER A 198 -13.58 -3.02 6.49
C SER A 198 -13.66 -4.25 7.41
N ARG A 199 -14.14 -4.10 8.66
CA ARG A 199 -14.14 -5.13 9.72
C ARG A 199 -14.67 -6.47 9.27
N GLU A 200 -15.90 -6.50 8.73
CA GLU A 200 -16.57 -7.75 8.33
C GLU A 200 -15.81 -8.46 7.21
N PHE A 201 -15.32 -7.70 6.25
CA PHE A 201 -14.54 -8.23 5.13
C PHE A 201 -13.20 -8.80 5.62
N ILE A 202 -12.49 -8.08 6.47
CA ILE A 202 -11.21 -8.49 7.06
C ILE A 202 -11.40 -9.73 7.95
N ASP A 203 -12.42 -9.78 8.83
CA ASP A 203 -12.67 -10.94 9.69
C ASP A 203 -13.01 -12.20 8.88
N SER A 204 -13.71 -12.04 7.75
CA SER A 204 -14.04 -13.17 6.87
C SER A 204 -12.82 -13.84 6.25
N LEU A 205 -11.75 -13.11 6.01
CA LEU A 205 -10.54 -13.56 5.31
C LEU A 205 -9.34 -13.75 6.24
N ARG A 206 -9.26 -12.92 7.27
CA ARG A 206 -8.14 -12.86 8.24
C ARG A 206 -6.77 -12.77 7.57
N PRO A 207 -6.56 -11.82 6.65
CA PRO A 207 -5.27 -11.66 5.98
C PRO A 207 -4.19 -11.21 6.97
N THR A 208 -2.94 -11.32 6.61
CA THR A 208 -1.89 -10.49 7.19
C THR A 208 -2.12 -9.05 6.74
N ILE A 209 -1.87 -8.05 7.58
CA ILE A 209 -2.03 -6.65 7.20
C ILE A 209 -0.71 -5.91 7.49
N ILE A 210 -0.27 -5.09 6.55
CA ILE A 210 0.74 -4.06 6.79
C ILE A 210 -0.01 -2.73 6.76
N ILE A 211 0.14 -1.94 7.81
CA ILE A 211 -0.53 -0.64 7.92
C ILE A 211 0.49 0.44 8.27
N GLU A 212 0.40 1.57 7.57
CA GLU A 212 1.22 2.74 7.89
C GLU A 212 0.89 3.27 9.29
N TRP A 213 1.92 3.61 10.04
CA TRP A 213 1.79 4.47 11.21
C TRP A 213 2.06 5.90 10.77
N PHE A 214 1.00 6.61 10.43
CA PHE A 214 1.14 7.94 9.88
C PHE A 214 1.91 8.87 10.84
N SER A 215 2.98 9.45 10.35
CA SER A 215 3.96 10.18 11.17
C SER A 215 3.39 11.42 11.87
N SER A 216 2.23 11.90 11.41
CA SER A 216 1.54 13.05 12.01
C SER A 216 0.56 12.66 13.12
N PHE A 217 0.37 11.38 13.42
CA PHE A 217 -0.50 10.95 14.51
C PHE A 217 0.05 11.39 15.85
N ASP A 218 -0.82 11.98 16.67
CA ASP A 218 -0.54 12.20 18.10
C ASP A 218 -0.77 10.92 18.92
N ASN A 219 -0.48 10.99 20.20
CA ASN A 219 -0.61 9.83 21.09
C ASN A 219 -2.04 9.29 21.16
N ALA A 220 -3.07 10.14 21.09
CA ALA A 220 -4.46 9.71 21.16
C ALA A 220 -4.87 8.99 19.86
N GLN A 221 -4.40 9.46 18.70
CA GLN A 221 -4.62 8.80 17.42
C GLN A 221 -3.89 7.45 17.35
N ALA A 222 -2.66 7.37 17.85
CA ALA A 222 -1.93 6.12 17.98
C ALA A 222 -2.66 5.11 18.89
N GLU A 223 -3.12 5.54 20.06
CA GLU A 223 -3.91 4.70 20.97
C GLU A 223 -5.20 4.21 20.28
N ALA A 224 -5.94 5.10 19.59
CA ALA A 224 -7.14 4.73 18.85
C ALA A 224 -6.85 3.69 17.74
N MET A 225 -5.73 3.81 17.03
CA MET A 225 -5.30 2.82 16.05
C MET A 225 -5.10 1.44 16.70
N PHE A 226 -4.43 1.36 17.83
CA PHE A 226 -4.23 0.10 18.55
C PHE A 226 -5.53 -0.47 19.10
N GLU A 227 -6.49 0.36 19.52
CA GLU A 227 -7.82 -0.08 19.92
C GLU A 227 -8.59 -0.70 18.76
N ILE A 228 -8.53 -0.09 17.55
CA ILE A 228 -9.13 -0.65 16.33
C ILE A 228 -8.50 -2.01 16.02
N ILE A 229 -7.17 -2.11 16.00
CA ILE A 229 -6.42 -3.34 15.73
C ILE A 229 -6.84 -4.44 16.71
N ALA A 230 -6.85 -4.15 18.01
CA ALA A 230 -7.22 -5.11 19.04
C ALA A 230 -8.68 -5.57 18.93
N SER A 231 -9.59 -4.66 18.56
CA SER A 231 -11.01 -4.96 18.39
C SER A 231 -11.33 -5.88 17.19
N LEU A 232 -10.39 -5.97 16.23
CA LEU A 232 -10.44 -6.89 15.09
C LEU A 232 -9.79 -8.27 15.39
N ASP A 233 -9.37 -8.52 16.63
CA ASP A 233 -8.63 -9.70 17.06
C ASP A 233 -7.25 -9.83 16.39
N TYR A 234 -6.61 -8.71 16.05
CA TYR A 234 -5.25 -8.64 15.54
C TYR A 234 -4.26 -8.24 16.63
N VAL A 235 -2.99 -8.57 16.37
CA VAL A 235 -1.84 -8.17 17.16
C VAL A 235 -0.89 -7.40 16.26
N ALA A 236 -0.41 -6.26 16.72
CA ALA A 236 0.58 -5.46 16.02
C ALA A 236 2.02 -5.92 16.36
N LEU A 237 2.83 -6.08 15.34
CA LEU A 237 4.25 -6.42 15.43
C LEU A 237 5.07 -5.38 14.65
N TYR A 238 6.29 -5.14 15.07
CA TYR A 238 7.26 -4.40 14.26
C TYR A 238 7.75 -5.30 13.10
N PRO A 239 7.62 -4.87 11.83
CA PRO A 239 7.91 -5.75 10.68
C PRO A 239 9.38 -6.18 10.57
N LYS A 240 10.31 -5.40 11.13
CA LYS A 240 11.76 -5.68 11.08
C LYS A 240 12.19 -6.86 11.97
N ASN A 241 11.53 -7.08 13.10
CA ASN A 241 11.99 -8.03 14.12
C ASN A 241 10.89 -8.91 14.73
N PHE A 242 9.63 -8.68 14.33
CA PHE A 242 8.42 -9.37 14.79
C PHE A 242 8.17 -9.30 16.30
N LYS A 243 8.73 -8.27 16.97
CA LYS A 243 8.37 -7.97 18.35
C LYS A 243 7.00 -7.31 18.39
N PHE A 244 6.30 -7.52 19.52
CA PHE A 244 5.04 -6.82 19.77
C PHE A 244 5.27 -5.32 19.77
N ALA A 245 4.43 -4.63 19.04
CA ALA A 245 4.41 -3.18 18.99
C ALA A 245 3.45 -2.61 20.03
N ASP A 246 3.68 -1.39 20.46
CA ASP A 246 2.80 -0.64 21.35
C ASP A 246 2.69 0.83 20.89
N ALA A 247 1.66 1.53 21.37
CA ALA A 247 1.35 2.89 20.95
C ALA A 247 2.40 3.95 21.35
N THR A 248 3.41 3.59 22.13
CA THR A 248 4.42 4.53 22.68
C THR A 248 5.72 4.56 21.87
N GLU A 249 5.94 3.57 21.01
CA GLU A 249 7.14 3.45 20.18
C GLU A 249 6.78 3.51 18.69
N PRO A 250 6.71 4.71 18.06
CA PRO A 250 6.34 4.86 16.66
C PRO A 250 7.26 4.08 15.70
N SER A 251 6.66 3.57 14.65
CA SER A 251 7.32 2.87 13.54
C SER A 251 6.78 3.44 12.22
N GLU A 252 7.48 3.25 11.11
CA GLU A 252 6.94 3.61 9.80
C GLU A 252 5.70 2.78 9.46
N ASP A 253 5.79 1.47 9.77
CA ASP A 253 4.72 0.50 9.50
C ASP A 253 4.53 -0.44 10.69
N LEU A 254 3.34 -1.02 10.77
CA LEU A 254 3.00 -2.14 11.64
C LEU A 254 2.61 -3.36 10.81
N LEU A 255 3.03 -4.53 11.27
CA LEU A 255 2.60 -5.82 10.76
C LEU A 255 1.53 -6.40 11.67
N LEU A 256 0.31 -6.57 11.16
CA LEU A 256 -0.81 -7.08 11.92
C LEU A 256 -1.03 -8.55 11.60
N ILE A 257 -1.05 -9.37 12.64
CA ILE A 257 -1.32 -10.80 12.55
C ILE A 257 -2.59 -11.11 13.35
N HIS A 258 -3.57 -11.76 12.72
CA HIS A 258 -4.76 -12.20 13.42
C HIS A 258 -4.37 -13.22 14.51
N ARG A 259 -4.95 -13.11 15.73
CA ARG A 259 -4.55 -13.94 16.89
C ARG A 259 -4.62 -15.43 16.63
N SER A 260 -5.57 -15.88 15.81
CA SER A 260 -5.67 -17.30 15.46
C SER A 260 -4.48 -17.84 14.62
N LYS A 261 -3.68 -16.96 14.04
CA LYS A 261 -2.50 -17.30 13.22
C LYS A 261 -1.17 -16.98 13.90
N LEU A 262 -1.20 -16.30 15.06
CA LEU A 262 -0.02 -15.73 15.70
C LEU A 262 1.02 -16.79 16.08
N ASP A 263 0.60 -17.88 16.72
CA ASP A 263 1.51 -18.95 17.15
C ASP A 263 2.23 -19.61 15.98
N ASP A 264 1.52 -19.79 14.85
CA ASP A 264 2.11 -20.37 13.64
C ASP A 264 3.04 -19.37 12.94
N PHE A 265 2.71 -18.10 13.01
CA PHE A 265 3.54 -17.02 12.47
C PHE A 265 4.84 -16.84 13.25
N LEU A 266 4.84 -16.96 14.57
CA LEU A 266 6.03 -16.76 15.43
C LEU A 266 6.98 -17.95 15.51
N ARG A 267 6.55 -19.15 15.10
CA ARG A 267 7.42 -20.35 14.97
C ARG A 267 8.38 -20.26 13.78
#